data_1eefe893afa76153065e93f3578a3685
#
_entry.id   1eefe893afa76153065e93f3578a3685
#
_cell.length_a   1.000
_cell.length_b   1.000
_cell.length_c   1.000
_cell.angle_alpha   90.00
_cell.angle_beta   90.00
_cell.angle_gamma   90.00
#
_symmetry.space_group_name_H-M   'P 1'
#
loop_
_entity.id
_entity.type
_entity.pdbx_description
1 polymer ?
#
loop_
_entity_poly.entity_id
_entity_poly.type
_entity_poly.pdbx_seq_one_letter_code
_entity_poly.pdbx_strand_id
1 'polypeptide(L)'
;QLAVGQGDAALMVDGDQTVAIDVGPYGAEMGERLLAEGRNLDALLLTHLHSDHVQGLQELLDDGILIRHIYLPSSIATAAVNEESKAMLALIAASGAPVSYLSAGDTLAFHDLTINVLWPQAGRAREGLDANERSMATLIRLGKLRILSMADNSALYERYIVVPCDVLKVGHHGSRDGSTDAFLQLANPSIALVTCRADAALPNQATLTRLAAHGAHVLRTDETGEIIIEAVGNGYRTRVYKAEGEYEPY
;
A
#
# COMPACT_ATOMS: atom_id res chain seq x y z
N GLN A 1 1.68 7.64 -3.87
CA GLN A 1 2.53 6.97 -2.87
C GLN A 1 3.40 8.00 -2.19
N LEU A 2 3.30 8.14 -0.88
CA LEU A 2 4.11 9.05 -0.08
C LEU A 2 5.53 8.48 0.11
N ALA A 3 6.50 9.38 0.29
CA ALA A 3 7.90 9.02 0.59
C ALA A 3 8.12 9.03 2.11
N VAL A 4 7.71 7.95 2.77
CA VAL A 4 7.72 7.83 4.24
C VAL A 4 8.98 7.11 4.77
N GLY A 5 10.01 7.00 3.95
CA GLY A 5 11.19 6.20 4.26
C GLY A 5 10.90 4.71 4.12
N GLN A 6 11.31 3.90 5.11
CA GLN A 6 10.95 2.49 5.16
C GLN A 6 9.53 2.38 5.70
N GLY A 7 8.61 1.88 4.88
CA GLY A 7 7.20 1.75 5.20
C GLY A 7 6.29 2.07 4.02
N ASP A 8 5.00 1.89 4.18
CA ASP A 8 3.99 2.12 3.15
C ASP A 8 2.95 3.16 3.59
N ALA A 9 2.72 4.14 2.74
CA ALA A 9 1.64 5.10 2.89
C ALA A 9 1.17 5.55 1.50
N ALA A 10 -0.05 5.22 1.14
CA ALA A 10 -0.63 5.60 -0.13
C ALA A 10 -1.95 6.33 0.05
N LEU A 11 -2.12 7.46 -0.63
CA LEU A 11 -3.34 8.25 -0.63
C LEU A 11 -3.97 8.21 -2.02
N MET A 12 -5.25 7.95 -2.08
CA MET A 12 -6.06 7.95 -3.30
C MET A 12 -7.18 8.97 -3.16
N VAL A 13 -7.30 9.82 -4.17
CA VAL A 13 -8.31 10.87 -4.22
C VAL A 13 -9.14 10.68 -5.49
N ASP A 14 -10.45 10.58 -5.30
CA ASP A 14 -11.43 10.47 -6.39
C ASP A 14 -12.61 11.41 -6.09
N GLY A 15 -12.59 12.57 -6.72
CA GLY A 15 -13.53 13.64 -6.41
C GLY A 15 -13.40 14.15 -4.98
N ASP A 16 -14.46 14.05 -4.21
CA ASP A 16 -14.51 14.40 -2.80
C ASP A 16 -14.12 13.25 -1.86
N GLN A 17 -13.98 12.03 -2.39
CA GLN A 17 -13.61 10.86 -1.60
C GLN A 17 -12.10 10.72 -1.48
N THR A 18 -11.67 10.31 -0.30
CA THR A 18 -10.26 10.13 0.04
C THR A 18 -10.06 8.81 0.76
N VAL A 19 -9.21 7.96 0.20
CA VAL A 19 -8.91 6.63 0.71
C VAL A 19 -7.41 6.49 0.93
N ALA A 20 -7.02 5.94 2.07
CA ALA A 20 -5.62 5.57 2.32
C ALA A 20 -5.44 4.05 2.36
N ILE A 21 -4.29 3.59 1.88
CA ILE A 21 -3.78 2.23 2.13
C ILE A 21 -2.45 2.39 2.87
N ASP A 22 -2.44 1.92 4.10
CA ASP A 22 -1.41 2.14 5.09
C ASP A 22 -1.11 3.63 5.33
N VAL A 23 -0.49 3.94 6.45
CA VAL A 23 -0.20 5.32 6.88
C VAL A 23 1.27 5.54 7.25
N GLY A 24 2.10 4.51 7.03
CA GLY A 24 3.53 4.58 7.28
C GLY A 24 3.94 4.49 8.76
N PRO A 25 5.23 4.70 9.02
CA PRO A 25 5.76 4.85 10.36
C PRO A 25 5.32 6.18 10.96
N TYR A 26 5.62 6.41 12.23
CA TYR A 26 5.54 7.74 12.83
C TYR A 26 6.48 8.70 12.08
N GLY A 27 6.04 9.93 11.77
CA GLY A 27 6.75 10.88 10.92
C GLY A 27 6.42 10.73 9.42
N ALA A 28 5.32 10.06 9.08
CA ALA A 28 4.87 9.89 7.69
C ALA A 28 4.25 11.15 7.07
N GLU A 29 3.88 12.14 7.89
CA GLU A 29 3.33 13.45 7.49
C GLU A 29 2.03 13.36 6.64
N MET A 30 1.34 12.20 6.65
CA MET A 30 0.08 12.06 5.91
C MET A 30 -1.00 12.99 6.48
N GLY A 31 -1.03 13.22 7.79
CA GLY A 31 -1.96 14.13 8.45
C GLY A 31 -1.80 15.56 7.96
N GLU A 32 -0.57 16.07 7.92
CA GLU A 32 -0.27 17.41 7.39
C GLU A 32 -0.73 17.56 5.93
N ARG A 33 -0.53 16.53 5.12
CA ARG A 33 -0.99 16.52 3.73
C ARG A 33 -2.51 16.62 3.64
N LEU A 34 -3.24 15.83 4.43
CA LEU A 34 -4.70 15.85 4.47
C LEU A 34 -5.24 17.19 4.96
N LEU A 35 -4.62 17.77 6.00
CA LEU A 35 -4.97 19.12 6.49
C LEU A 35 -4.77 20.20 5.43
N ALA A 36 -3.62 20.17 4.73
CA ALA A 36 -3.31 21.12 3.68
C ALA A 36 -4.32 21.08 2.51
N GLU A 37 -4.89 19.91 2.25
CA GLU A 37 -5.92 19.70 1.21
C GLU A 37 -7.36 19.86 1.75
N GLY A 38 -7.53 20.08 3.06
CA GLY A 38 -8.85 20.18 3.72
C GLY A 38 -9.63 18.87 3.67
N ARG A 39 -8.95 17.74 3.75
CA ARG A 39 -9.52 16.39 3.58
C ARG A 39 -9.52 15.58 4.86
N ASN A 40 -10.45 14.64 4.92
CA ASN A 40 -10.52 13.56 5.89
C ASN A 40 -10.45 12.22 5.15
N LEU A 41 -10.35 11.11 5.86
CA LEU A 41 -10.36 9.78 5.26
C LEU A 41 -11.76 9.17 5.27
N ASP A 42 -12.31 8.88 4.10
CA ASP A 42 -13.54 8.10 3.95
C ASP A 42 -13.27 6.61 4.25
N ALA A 43 -12.09 6.12 3.90
CA ALA A 43 -11.63 4.78 4.24
C ALA A 43 -10.12 4.76 4.49
N LEU A 44 -9.72 3.96 5.48
CA LEU A 44 -8.34 3.58 5.73
C LEU A 44 -8.24 2.05 5.67
N LEU A 45 -7.50 1.52 4.71
CA LEU A 45 -7.15 0.12 4.64
C LEU A 45 -5.77 -0.07 5.27
N LEU A 46 -5.68 -0.88 6.31
CA LEU A 46 -4.39 -1.26 6.90
C LEU A 46 -4.08 -2.69 6.45
N THR A 47 -2.98 -2.85 5.72
CA THR A 47 -2.64 -4.13 5.10
C THR A 47 -2.25 -5.19 6.10
N HIS A 48 -1.53 -4.80 7.15
CA HIS A 48 -1.15 -5.63 8.29
C HIS A 48 -0.71 -4.74 9.47
N LEU A 49 -0.26 -5.34 10.60
CA LEU A 49 -0.05 -4.61 11.85
C LEU A 49 1.43 -4.34 12.18
N HIS A 50 2.33 -4.24 11.19
CA HIS A 50 3.68 -3.74 11.46
C HIS A 50 3.69 -2.22 11.60
N SER A 51 4.59 -1.72 12.44
CA SER A 51 4.68 -0.31 12.80
C SER A 51 4.95 0.61 11.61
N ASP A 52 5.71 0.15 10.62
CA ASP A 52 6.02 0.90 9.41
C ASP A 52 4.84 1.00 8.41
N HIS A 53 3.69 0.41 8.74
CA HIS A 53 2.43 0.53 8.01
C HIS A 53 1.32 1.24 8.80
N VAL A 54 1.35 1.16 10.15
CA VAL A 54 0.22 1.58 11.00
C VAL A 54 0.56 2.76 11.92
N GLN A 55 1.83 2.95 12.30
CA GLN A 55 2.19 3.86 13.38
C GLN A 55 1.88 5.34 13.06
N GLY A 56 1.87 5.73 11.78
CA GLY A 56 1.42 7.05 11.32
C GLY A 56 -0.05 7.36 11.67
N LEU A 57 -0.84 6.36 12.07
CA LEU A 57 -2.20 6.58 12.56
C LEU A 57 -2.22 7.47 13.82
N GLN A 58 -1.16 7.41 14.65
CA GLN A 58 -1.06 8.31 15.81
C GLN A 58 -1.06 9.78 15.37
N GLU A 59 -0.31 10.12 14.32
CA GLU A 59 -0.26 11.50 13.81
C GLU A 59 -1.62 11.93 13.24
N LEU A 60 -2.29 11.05 12.49
CA LEU A 60 -3.63 11.35 11.98
C LEU A 60 -4.60 11.69 13.12
N LEU A 61 -4.51 10.98 14.26
CA LEU A 61 -5.34 11.24 15.42
C LEU A 61 -4.96 12.54 16.12
N ASP A 62 -3.67 12.81 16.27
CA ASP A 62 -3.13 14.03 16.90
C ASP A 62 -3.50 15.28 16.05
N ASP A 63 -3.50 15.14 14.74
CA ASP A 63 -3.91 16.18 13.78
C ASP A 63 -5.43 16.36 13.68
N GLY A 64 -6.20 15.48 14.34
CA GLY A 64 -7.66 15.54 14.32
C GLY A 64 -8.28 15.11 13.00
N ILE A 65 -7.57 14.32 12.19
CA ILE A 65 -8.12 13.76 10.95
C ILE A 65 -9.25 12.78 11.28
N LEU A 66 -10.43 13.04 10.72
CA LEU A 66 -11.55 12.12 10.84
C LEU A 66 -11.36 10.92 9.90
N ILE A 67 -11.43 9.71 10.47
CA ILE A 67 -11.43 8.46 9.73
C ILE A 67 -12.83 7.86 9.82
N ARG A 68 -13.54 7.75 8.68
CA ARG A 68 -14.93 7.28 8.65
C ARG A 68 -15.03 5.77 8.81
N HIS A 69 -14.06 5.02 8.29
CA HIS A 69 -14.04 3.56 8.38
C HIS A 69 -12.62 3.00 8.24
N ILE A 70 -12.28 2.00 9.05
CA ILE A 70 -11.02 1.27 8.96
C ILE A 70 -11.29 -0.16 8.48
N TYR A 71 -10.50 -0.63 7.52
CA TYR A 71 -10.56 -1.98 6.98
C TYR A 71 -9.28 -2.73 7.28
N LEU A 72 -9.41 -3.93 7.83
CA LEU A 72 -8.32 -4.83 8.19
C LEU A 72 -8.46 -6.15 7.42
N PRO A 73 -7.36 -6.87 7.12
CA PRO A 73 -7.47 -8.21 6.58
C PRO A 73 -8.12 -9.17 7.60
N SER A 74 -8.98 -10.04 7.13
CA SER A 74 -9.69 -11.02 7.99
C SER A 74 -8.75 -11.97 8.74
N SER A 75 -7.53 -12.12 8.27
CA SER A 75 -6.46 -12.88 8.94
C SER A 75 -6.11 -12.34 10.32
N ILE A 76 -6.30 -11.05 10.58
CA ILE A 76 -6.01 -10.43 11.89
C ILE A 76 -6.98 -10.94 12.97
N ALA A 77 -8.26 -11.18 12.62
CA ALA A 77 -9.25 -11.64 13.57
C ALA A 77 -8.92 -13.01 14.20
N THR A 78 -8.08 -13.81 13.53
CA THR A 78 -7.69 -15.17 13.96
C THR A 78 -6.21 -15.32 14.27
N ALA A 79 -5.43 -14.22 14.15
CA ALA A 79 -3.99 -14.24 14.36
C ALA A 79 -3.61 -14.28 15.85
N ALA A 80 -2.51 -14.96 16.16
CA ALA A 80 -1.82 -14.75 17.43
C ALA A 80 -1.31 -13.31 17.49
N VAL A 81 -1.62 -12.60 18.57
CA VAL A 81 -1.31 -11.18 18.73
C VAL A 81 -0.05 -11.04 19.57
N ASN A 82 1.04 -10.52 18.97
CA ASN A 82 2.25 -10.13 19.68
C ASN A 82 2.10 -8.72 20.30
N GLU A 83 3.08 -8.22 21.03
CA GLU A 83 3.01 -6.92 21.70
C GLU A 83 2.90 -5.76 20.71
N GLU A 84 3.61 -5.82 19.58
CA GLU A 84 3.51 -4.82 18.53
C GLU A 84 2.08 -4.76 17.94
N SER A 85 1.53 -5.90 17.56
CA SER A 85 0.16 -5.99 17.06
C SER A 85 -0.87 -5.50 18.08
N LYS A 86 -0.66 -5.75 19.39
CA LYS A 86 -1.53 -5.22 20.45
C LYS A 86 -1.48 -3.70 20.51
N ALA A 87 -0.29 -3.12 20.41
CA ALA A 87 -0.11 -1.66 20.40
C ALA A 87 -0.83 -1.04 19.17
N MET A 88 -0.68 -1.62 17.99
CA MET A 88 -1.36 -1.14 16.78
C MET A 88 -2.89 -1.30 16.86
N LEU A 89 -3.39 -2.41 17.40
CA LEU A 89 -4.83 -2.58 17.63
C LEU A 89 -5.38 -1.57 18.65
N ALA A 90 -4.63 -1.24 19.69
CA ALA A 90 -5.01 -0.20 20.65
C ALA A 90 -5.10 1.18 19.98
N LEU A 91 -4.17 1.51 19.09
CA LEU A 91 -4.17 2.73 18.32
C LEU A 91 -5.37 2.80 17.36
N ILE A 92 -5.68 1.69 16.67
CA ILE A 92 -6.87 1.58 15.82
C ILE A 92 -8.15 1.79 16.66
N ALA A 93 -8.23 1.18 17.83
CA ALA A 93 -9.38 1.36 18.73
C ALA A 93 -9.51 2.81 19.23
N ALA A 94 -8.39 3.50 19.48
CA ALA A 94 -8.37 4.90 19.92
C ALA A 94 -8.92 5.85 18.84
N SER A 95 -8.89 5.48 17.56
CA SER A 95 -9.48 6.27 16.48
C SER A 95 -11.01 6.44 16.61
N GLY A 96 -11.67 5.51 17.29
CA GLY A 96 -13.14 5.46 17.38
C GLY A 96 -13.84 5.13 16.06
N ALA A 97 -13.10 4.91 14.98
CA ALA A 97 -13.66 4.57 13.69
C ALA A 97 -14.21 3.12 13.70
N PRO A 98 -15.34 2.85 13.01
CA PRO A 98 -15.81 1.50 12.80
C PRO A 98 -14.79 0.67 12.04
N VAL A 99 -14.62 -0.60 12.43
CA VAL A 99 -13.67 -1.53 11.82
C VAL A 99 -14.40 -2.67 11.13
N SER A 100 -14.01 -2.98 9.90
CA SER A 100 -14.47 -4.15 9.15
C SER A 100 -13.31 -5.00 8.66
N TYR A 101 -13.56 -6.30 8.51
CA TYR A 101 -12.54 -7.25 8.06
C TYR A 101 -12.82 -7.70 6.63
N LEU A 102 -11.80 -7.68 5.79
CA LEU A 102 -11.87 -8.01 4.37
C LEU A 102 -11.09 -9.28 4.03
N SER A 103 -11.60 -10.01 3.05
CA SER A 103 -10.99 -11.20 2.46
C SER A 103 -10.95 -11.09 0.93
N ALA A 104 -10.19 -11.96 0.30
CA ALA A 104 -10.18 -12.08 -1.16
C ALA A 104 -11.60 -12.29 -1.70
N GLY A 105 -11.94 -11.46 -2.70
CA GLY A 105 -13.28 -11.37 -3.29
C GLY A 105 -14.10 -10.16 -2.82
N ASP A 106 -13.76 -9.56 -1.68
CA ASP A 106 -14.41 -8.32 -1.25
C ASP A 106 -13.99 -7.14 -2.13
N THR A 107 -14.89 -6.19 -2.30
CA THR A 107 -14.70 -5.01 -3.12
C THR A 107 -15.21 -3.78 -2.40
N LEU A 108 -14.40 -2.74 -2.34
CA LEU A 108 -14.81 -1.40 -1.94
C LEU A 108 -14.95 -0.54 -3.19
N ALA A 109 -15.98 0.30 -3.23
CA ALA A 109 -16.26 1.18 -4.37
C ALA A 109 -16.45 2.63 -3.89
N PHE A 110 -15.77 3.55 -4.56
CA PHE A 110 -15.77 4.98 -4.32
C PHE A 110 -15.80 5.68 -5.69
N HIS A 111 -16.91 6.32 -6.10
CA HIS A 111 -17.06 6.90 -7.42
C HIS A 111 -16.43 6.04 -8.56
N ASP A 112 -15.34 6.51 -9.16
CA ASP A 112 -14.60 5.79 -10.21
C ASP A 112 -13.47 4.90 -9.67
N LEU A 113 -13.18 4.99 -8.34
CA LEU A 113 -12.18 4.18 -7.66
C LEU A 113 -12.80 2.89 -7.14
N THR A 114 -12.19 1.76 -7.45
CA THR A 114 -12.54 0.47 -6.84
C THR A 114 -11.31 -0.23 -6.30
N ILE A 115 -11.46 -0.90 -5.15
CA ILE A 115 -10.42 -1.67 -4.50
C ILE A 115 -10.92 -3.09 -4.33
N ASN A 116 -10.32 -4.03 -5.07
CA ASN A 116 -10.62 -5.45 -4.96
C ASN A 116 -9.58 -6.13 -4.09
N VAL A 117 -9.99 -6.81 -3.04
CA VAL A 117 -9.10 -7.59 -2.19
C VAL A 117 -8.77 -8.92 -2.88
N LEU A 118 -7.47 -9.21 -3.04
CA LEU A 118 -6.97 -10.43 -3.67
C LEU A 118 -6.45 -11.43 -2.64
N TRP A 119 -5.98 -10.95 -1.49
CA TRP A 119 -5.46 -11.73 -0.37
C TRP A 119 -5.72 -10.96 0.94
N PRO A 120 -5.93 -11.63 2.09
CA PRO A 120 -5.95 -13.08 2.31
C PRO A 120 -7.25 -13.76 1.87
N GLN A 121 -7.17 -15.06 1.54
CA GLN A 121 -8.36 -15.87 1.28
C GLN A 121 -9.01 -16.30 2.61
N ALA A 122 -10.33 -16.20 2.70
CA ALA A 122 -11.07 -16.63 3.89
C ALA A 122 -10.72 -18.08 4.26
N GLY A 123 -10.41 -18.31 5.53
CA GLY A 123 -10.05 -19.64 6.07
C GLY A 123 -8.69 -20.19 5.65
N ARG A 124 -7.90 -19.47 4.83
CA ARG A 124 -6.53 -19.88 4.47
C ARG A 124 -5.43 -19.21 5.28
N ALA A 125 -5.74 -18.16 6.01
CA ALA A 125 -4.82 -17.59 6.98
C ALA A 125 -4.68 -18.57 8.15
N ARG A 126 -3.66 -19.43 8.09
CA ARG A 126 -3.38 -20.43 9.12
C ARG A 126 -2.66 -19.78 10.31
N GLU A 127 -2.86 -20.35 11.50
CA GLU A 127 -1.97 -20.10 12.64
C GLU A 127 -0.52 -20.37 12.22
N GLY A 128 0.39 -19.47 12.59
CA GLY A 128 1.83 -19.59 12.31
C GLY A 128 2.33 -18.89 11.05
N LEU A 129 1.46 -18.25 10.25
CA LEU A 129 1.93 -17.34 9.20
C LEU A 129 2.45 -16.04 9.82
N ASP A 130 3.51 -15.51 9.25
CA ASP A 130 4.02 -14.17 9.53
C ASP A 130 2.95 -13.11 9.20
N ALA A 131 3.04 -11.94 9.84
CA ALA A 131 2.16 -10.80 9.58
C ALA A 131 2.27 -10.35 8.12
N ASN A 132 3.46 -10.33 7.53
CA ASN A 132 3.69 -10.03 6.12
C ASN A 132 2.92 -10.96 5.19
N GLU A 133 3.00 -12.26 5.44
CA GLU A 133 2.31 -13.28 4.64
C GLU A 133 0.78 -13.20 4.73
N ARG A 134 0.27 -12.52 5.74
CA ARG A 134 -1.16 -12.27 5.98
C ARG A 134 -1.59 -10.88 5.55
N SER A 135 -0.68 -10.07 5.03
CA SER A 135 -0.96 -8.69 4.62
C SER A 135 -1.94 -8.65 3.45
N MET A 136 -2.77 -7.61 3.42
CA MET A 136 -3.84 -7.45 2.43
C MET A 136 -3.28 -6.98 1.09
N ALA A 137 -3.29 -7.87 0.09
CA ALA A 137 -2.99 -7.48 -1.28
C ALA A 137 -4.27 -7.05 -2.01
N THR A 138 -4.16 -5.98 -2.82
CA THR A 138 -5.31 -5.37 -3.48
C THR A 138 -5.03 -5.04 -4.94
N LEU A 139 -6.08 -5.09 -5.76
CA LEU A 139 -6.10 -4.50 -7.08
C LEU A 139 -6.97 -3.24 -7.04
N ILE A 140 -6.32 -2.11 -7.21
CA ILE A 140 -6.93 -0.78 -7.23
C ILE A 140 -7.18 -0.42 -8.68
N ARG A 141 -8.40 0.05 -8.97
CA ARG A 141 -8.76 0.58 -10.29
C ARG A 141 -9.27 1.99 -10.16
N LEU A 142 -8.77 2.88 -11.01
CA LEU A 142 -9.28 4.22 -11.20
C LEU A 142 -9.45 4.46 -12.71
N GLY A 143 -10.68 4.41 -13.18
CA GLY A 143 -10.95 4.35 -14.60
C GLY A 143 -10.32 3.11 -15.26
N LYS A 144 -9.38 3.30 -16.19
CA LYS A 144 -8.64 2.20 -16.83
C LYS A 144 -7.31 1.84 -16.14
N LEU A 145 -6.83 2.69 -15.25
CA LEU A 145 -5.61 2.44 -14.49
C LEU A 145 -5.80 1.26 -13.52
N ARG A 146 -4.85 0.33 -13.51
CA ARG A 146 -4.82 -0.83 -12.63
C ARG A 146 -3.52 -0.81 -11.81
N ILE A 147 -3.64 -0.69 -10.51
CA ILE A 147 -2.51 -0.74 -9.58
C ILE A 147 -2.64 -2.02 -8.76
N LEU A 148 -1.67 -2.91 -8.85
CA LEU A 148 -1.57 -4.07 -7.99
C LEU A 148 -0.69 -3.74 -6.80
N SER A 149 -1.26 -3.73 -5.60
CA SER A 149 -0.51 -3.58 -4.36
C SER A 149 -0.31 -4.95 -3.72
N MET A 150 0.96 -5.32 -3.54
CA MET A 150 1.34 -6.60 -2.94
C MET A 150 1.39 -6.54 -1.41
N ALA A 151 1.30 -5.34 -0.82
CA ALA A 151 1.64 -5.15 0.58
C ALA A 151 3.01 -5.78 0.89
N ASP A 152 3.13 -6.61 1.94
CA ASP A 152 4.40 -7.27 2.28
C ASP A 152 4.41 -8.78 1.95
N ASN A 153 3.50 -9.20 1.06
CA ASN A 153 3.44 -10.60 0.65
C ASN A 153 4.70 -11.06 -0.08
N SER A 154 5.13 -12.28 0.24
CA SER A 154 6.27 -12.97 -0.39
C SER A 154 5.84 -13.78 -1.63
N ALA A 155 6.82 -14.35 -2.34
CA ALA A 155 6.62 -15.25 -3.48
C ALA A 155 5.69 -16.43 -3.22
N LEU A 156 5.55 -16.86 -1.96
CA LEU A 156 4.68 -17.98 -1.58
C LEU A 156 3.21 -17.73 -1.94
N TYR A 157 2.80 -16.45 -1.97
CA TYR A 157 1.42 -16.05 -2.19
C TYR A 157 1.17 -15.41 -3.55
N GLU A 158 2.21 -15.08 -4.32
CA GLU A 158 2.11 -14.44 -5.63
C GLU A 158 1.12 -15.15 -6.57
N ARG A 159 1.11 -16.50 -6.59
CA ARG A 159 0.19 -17.29 -7.42
C ARG A 159 -1.30 -17.09 -7.11
N TYR A 160 -1.63 -16.60 -5.93
CA TYR A 160 -3.01 -16.32 -5.51
C TYR A 160 -3.41 -14.86 -5.74
N ILE A 161 -2.42 -13.99 -5.93
CA ILE A 161 -2.57 -12.55 -6.00
C ILE A 161 -2.41 -12.06 -7.45
N VAL A 162 -1.63 -12.74 -8.28
CA VAL A 162 -1.22 -12.26 -9.59
C VAL A 162 -2.40 -11.95 -10.51
N VAL A 163 -2.42 -10.71 -10.98
CA VAL A 163 -3.32 -10.23 -12.03
C VAL A 163 -2.56 -9.21 -12.89
N PRO A 164 -2.91 -9.05 -14.19
CA PRO A 164 -2.30 -8.01 -15.01
C PRO A 164 -2.53 -6.61 -14.43
N CYS A 165 -1.48 -5.79 -14.38
CA CYS A 165 -1.54 -4.42 -13.87
C CYS A 165 -0.71 -3.47 -14.73
N ASP A 166 -1.00 -2.17 -14.60
CA ASP A 166 -0.22 -1.11 -15.24
C ASP A 166 0.91 -0.67 -14.29
N VAL A 167 0.60 -0.65 -13.00
CA VAL A 167 1.51 -0.29 -11.92
C VAL A 167 1.53 -1.40 -10.89
N LEU A 168 2.73 -1.80 -10.47
CA LEU A 168 2.97 -2.73 -9.37
C LEU A 168 3.55 -1.96 -8.18
N LYS A 169 2.84 -1.91 -7.04
CA LYS A 169 3.48 -1.62 -5.75
C LYS A 169 4.17 -2.91 -5.30
N VAL A 170 5.48 -2.89 -5.34
CA VAL A 170 6.33 -4.06 -5.10
C VAL A 170 6.19 -4.53 -3.66
N GLY A 171 6.10 -5.85 -3.48
CA GLY A 171 5.92 -6.44 -2.16
C GLY A 171 7.14 -6.25 -1.25
N HIS A 172 6.86 -6.01 0.03
CA HIS A 172 7.84 -5.98 1.12
C HIS A 172 9.07 -5.13 0.77
N HIS A 173 8.81 -3.89 0.33
CA HIS A 173 9.82 -2.88 -0.01
C HIS A 173 10.90 -3.36 -1.00
N GLY A 174 10.56 -4.31 -1.86
CA GLY A 174 11.52 -4.92 -2.79
C GLY A 174 12.39 -6.00 -2.16
N SER A 175 11.86 -6.74 -1.20
CA SER A 175 12.53 -7.91 -0.63
C SER A 175 12.94 -8.92 -1.70
N ARG A 176 14.02 -9.67 -1.43
CA ARG A 176 14.50 -10.74 -2.29
C ARG A 176 13.47 -11.84 -2.50
N ASP A 177 12.61 -12.04 -1.51
CA ASP A 177 11.67 -13.15 -1.43
C ASP A 177 10.34 -12.91 -2.17
N GLY A 178 10.30 -11.90 -3.04
CA GLY A 178 9.13 -11.55 -3.86
C GLY A 178 9.49 -11.15 -5.28
N SER A 179 8.46 -10.79 -6.04
CA SER A 179 8.54 -10.37 -7.46
C SER A 179 9.27 -11.38 -8.33
N THR A 180 8.82 -12.65 -8.29
CA THR A 180 9.41 -13.74 -9.09
C THR A 180 9.22 -13.50 -10.58
N ASP A 181 10.09 -14.13 -11.41
CA ASP A 181 9.98 -14.04 -12.87
C ASP A 181 8.59 -14.50 -13.36
N ALA A 182 8.07 -15.59 -12.79
CA ALA A 182 6.75 -16.11 -13.14
C ALA A 182 5.62 -15.12 -12.80
N PHE A 183 5.73 -14.44 -11.66
CA PHE A 183 4.79 -13.41 -11.25
C PHE A 183 4.86 -12.20 -12.18
N LEU A 184 6.06 -11.67 -12.44
CA LEU A 184 6.28 -10.49 -13.28
C LEU A 184 5.86 -10.73 -14.72
N GLN A 185 6.07 -11.93 -15.25
CA GLN A 185 5.60 -12.31 -16.59
C GLN A 185 4.07 -12.21 -16.72
N LEU A 186 3.32 -12.55 -15.66
CA LEU A 186 1.85 -12.52 -15.66
C LEU A 186 1.30 -11.14 -15.30
N ALA A 187 1.89 -10.49 -14.30
CA ALA A 187 1.49 -9.14 -13.87
C ALA A 187 1.80 -8.08 -14.92
N ASN A 188 2.93 -8.22 -15.61
CA ASN A 188 3.41 -7.39 -16.72
C ASN A 188 3.28 -5.87 -16.45
N PRO A 189 3.82 -5.34 -15.34
CA PRO A 189 3.69 -3.93 -15.02
C PRO A 189 4.56 -3.06 -15.90
N SER A 190 4.06 -1.88 -16.29
CA SER A 190 4.87 -0.84 -16.93
C SER A 190 5.70 -0.05 -15.91
N ILE A 191 5.18 0.09 -14.69
CA ILE A 191 5.81 0.79 -13.58
C ILE A 191 5.88 -0.14 -12.36
N ALA A 192 7.02 -0.12 -11.67
CA ALA A 192 7.19 -0.77 -10.38
C ALA A 192 7.55 0.28 -9.32
N LEU A 193 6.66 0.45 -8.32
CA LEU A 193 6.87 1.35 -7.19
C LEU A 193 7.54 0.58 -6.06
N VAL A 194 8.66 1.10 -5.57
CA VAL A 194 9.38 0.55 -4.41
C VAL A 194 9.47 1.62 -3.34
N THR A 195 8.82 1.38 -2.23
CA THR A 195 8.90 2.23 -1.05
C THR A 195 10.11 1.80 -0.22
N CYS A 196 11.03 2.71 0.01
CA CYS A 196 12.27 2.38 0.70
C CYS A 196 12.98 3.63 1.21
N ARG A 197 13.98 3.39 2.07
CA ARG A 197 14.91 4.39 2.58
C ARG A 197 16.32 4.08 2.06
N ALA A 198 17.07 5.12 1.71
CA ALA A 198 18.39 5.00 1.05
C ALA A 198 19.43 4.16 1.85
N ASP A 199 19.34 4.18 3.18
CA ASP A 199 20.27 3.48 4.07
C ASP A 199 19.70 2.16 4.63
N ALA A 200 18.55 1.70 4.11
CA ALA A 200 17.93 0.44 4.54
C ALA A 200 18.52 -0.79 3.81
N ALA A 201 18.28 -1.98 4.39
CA ALA A 201 18.67 -3.24 3.77
C ALA A 201 17.83 -3.59 2.52
N LEU A 202 16.68 -2.96 2.37
CA LEU A 202 15.77 -3.09 1.21
C LEU A 202 15.76 -1.77 0.43
N PRO A 203 15.58 -1.83 -0.90
CA PRO A 203 15.29 -2.99 -1.73
C PRO A 203 16.50 -3.87 -2.03
N ASN A 204 16.25 -5.16 -2.31
CA ASN A 204 17.31 -6.07 -2.74
C ASN A 204 17.65 -5.85 -4.22
N GLN A 205 18.94 -5.76 -4.54
CA GLN A 205 19.43 -5.49 -5.90
C GLN A 205 18.95 -6.54 -6.93
N ALA A 206 18.84 -7.81 -6.52
CA ALA A 206 18.34 -8.86 -7.43
C ALA A 206 16.87 -8.64 -7.81
N THR A 207 16.07 -8.09 -6.89
CA THR A 207 14.66 -7.74 -7.16
C THR A 207 14.58 -6.56 -8.12
N LEU A 208 15.37 -5.51 -7.92
CA LEU A 208 15.41 -4.37 -8.84
C LEU A 208 15.83 -4.79 -10.25
N THR A 209 16.87 -5.63 -10.35
CA THR A 209 17.34 -6.18 -11.63
C THR A 209 16.26 -6.99 -12.33
N ARG A 210 15.51 -7.81 -11.59
CA ARG A 210 14.42 -8.64 -12.12
C ARG A 210 13.27 -7.77 -12.65
N LEU A 211 12.84 -6.76 -11.88
CA LEU A 211 11.81 -5.81 -12.31
C LEU A 211 12.18 -5.12 -13.63
N ALA A 212 13.40 -4.61 -13.71
CA ALA A 212 13.91 -3.96 -14.92
C ALA A 212 14.03 -4.94 -16.11
N ALA A 213 14.46 -6.18 -15.88
CA ALA A 213 14.56 -7.22 -16.91
C ALA A 213 13.21 -7.59 -17.51
N HIS A 214 12.11 -7.47 -16.73
CA HIS A 214 10.73 -7.61 -17.22
C HIS A 214 10.14 -6.34 -17.82
N GLY A 215 10.94 -5.29 -18.04
CA GLY A 215 10.53 -4.07 -18.71
C GLY A 215 9.82 -3.04 -17.83
N ALA A 216 9.70 -3.28 -16.53
CA ALA A 216 9.11 -2.31 -15.62
C ALA A 216 10.06 -1.11 -15.40
N HIS A 217 9.52 0.10 -15.50
CA HIS A 217 10.23 1.30 -15.04
C HIS A 217 10.16 1.35 -13.51
N VAL A 218 11.33 1.22 -12.87
CA VAL A 218 11.40 1.16 -11.40
C VAL A 218 11.50 2.57 -10.83
N LEU A 219 10.53 2.95 -10.00
CA LEU A 219 10.50 4.19 -9.24
C LEU A 219 10.69 3.88 -7.76
N ARG A 220 11.71 4.46 -7.15
CA ARG A 220 12.05 4.27 -5.74
C ARG A 220 11.81 5.57 -4.97
N THR A 221 11.10 5.50 -3.84
CA THR A 221 10.77 6.71 -3.05
C THR A 221 12.00 7.40 -2.44
N ASP A 222 13.10 6.67 -2.21
CA ASP A 222 14.36 7.25 -1.72
C ASP A 222 15.13 8.03 -2.81
N GLU A 223 14.85 7.77 -4.09
CA GLU A 223 15.48 8.47 -5.23
C GLU A 223 14.58 9.57 -5.79
N THR A 224 13.27 9.33 -5.80
CA THR A 224 12.31 10.19 -6.49
C THR A 224 11.44 11.04 -5.56
N GLY A 225 11.43 10.74 -4.26
CA GLY A 225 10.47 11.33 -3.34
C GLY A 225 9.05 10.77 -3.53
N GLU A 226 8.04 11.61 -3.33
CA GLU A 226 6.64 11.24 -3.52
C GLU A 226 6.34 10.89 -4.99
N ILE A 227 5.59 9.82 -5.20
CA ILE A 227 5.18 9.37 -6.54
C ILE A 227 3.67 9.55 -6.69
N ILE A 228 3.28 10.35 -7.67
CA ILE A 228 1.87 10.64 -8.00
C ILE A 228 1.53 9.97 -9.32
N ILE A 229 0.45 9.20 -9.33
CA ILE A 229 -0.11 8.59 -10.54
C ILE A 229 -1.52 9.12 -10.73
N GLU A 230 -1.75 9.77 -11.86
CA GLU A 230 -3.03 10.36 -12.21
C GLU A 230 -3.68 9.59 -13.36
N ALA A 231 -4.92 9.16 -13.18
CA ALA A 231 -5.71 8.67 -14.30
C ALA A 231 -6.08 9.83 -15.23
N VAL A 232 -5.75 9.74 -16.50
CA VAL A 232 -5.99 10.80 -17.49
C VAL A 232 -6.61 10.19 -18.76
N GLY A 233 -7.86 10.48 -19.01
CA GLY A 233 -8.58 9.93 -20.16
C GLY A 233 -8.56 8.40 -20.16
N ASN A 234 -7.95 7.81 -21.19
CA ASN A 234 -7.83 6.34 -21.32
C ASN A 234 -6.49 5.77 -20.80
N GLY A 235 -5.63 6.60 -20.20
CA GLY A 235 -4.31 6.23 -19.71
C GLY A 235 -4.05 6.79 -18.32
N TYR A 236 -2.78 6.96 -18.01
CA TYR A 236 -2.33 7.58 -16.77
C TYR A 236 -1.06 8.40 -17.03
N ARG A 237 -0.76 9.30 -16.09
CA ARG A 237 0.46 10.10 -16.07
C ARG A 237 1.11 9.90 -14.69
N THR A 238 2.44 9.78 -14.70
CA THR A 238 3.23 9.69 -13.48
C THR A 238 3.99 10.99 -13.29
N ARG A 239 4.05 11.46 -12.06
CA ARG A 239 4.87 12.59 -11.63
C ARG A 239 5.59 12.19 -10.35
N VAL A 240 6.80 12.69 -10.15
CA VAL A 240 7.57 12.52 -8.92
C VAL A 240 7.85 13.89 -8.31
N TYR A 241 7.85 13.94 -6.99
CA TYR A 241 8.16 15.14 -6.23
C TYR A 241 9.48 14.94 -5.51
N LYS A 242 10.54 15.62 -5.98
CA LYS A 242 11.82 15.70 -5.29
C LYS A 242 11.75 16.83 -4.25
N ALA A 243 12.43 16.64 -3.10
CA ALA A 243 12.41 17.57 -1.96
C ALA A 243 12.83 19.03 -2.30
N GLU A 244 13.30 19.30 -3.51
CA GLU A 244 13.67 20.63 -4.01
C GLU A 244 12.53 21.38 -4.72
N GLY A 245 11.32 20.85 -4.73
CA GLY A 245 10.10 21.59 -5.13
C GLY A 245 9.73 21.53 -6.60
N GLU A 246 10.31 20.68 -7.41
CA GLU A 246 9.95 20.54 -8.82
C GLU A 246 9.26 19.18 -9.11
N TYR A 247 8.08 19.23 -9.74
CA TYR A 247 7.40 18.06 -10.30
C TYR A 247 8.00 17.76 -11.68
N GLU A 248 8.67 16.63 -11.84
CA GLU A 248 9.12 16.13 -13.14
C GLU A 248 8.09 15.14 -13.70
N PRO A 249 7.63 15.29 -14.97
CA PRO A 249 6.84 14.26 -15.65
C PRO A 249 7.73 13.08 -16.03
N TYR A 250 7.24 11.87 -15.80
CA TYR A 250 7.83 10.63 -16.26
C TYR A 250 6.95 10.00 -17.34
#